data_136f49507d83cacb5d2f18239e2537e0
#
_entry.id   136f49507d83cacb5d2f18239e2537e0
#
_cell.length_a   1.000
_cell.length_b   1.000
_cell.length_c   1.000
_cell.angle_alpha   90.00
_cell.angle_beta   90.00
_cell.angle_gamma   90.00
#
_symmetry.space_group_name_H-M   'P 1'
#
loop_
_entity.id
_entity.type
_entity.pdbx_description
1 polymer ?
#
loop_
_entity_poly.entity_id
_entity_poly.type
_entity_poly.pdbx_seq_one_letter_code
_entity_poly.pdbx_strand_id
1 'polypeptide(L)'
;HSMTVTKRLIPYIYVDLYDDAGTPEIYTGVNFEDLQYTGDPVEMAKRYNEAGADEFVFLDITASAAGRATMLDTVSRVADEVFIPLTVGGGIRTREDVKETLRAGADKVSINTAALENPEVIDEGARAFGSQCIVISVDARRRFDEAGEHYVAVDGESCWFECTVKGGREGTGVDVVEWAREAAARGAGELFVNSIDADGTKEGYDIPLTKAVCDSVSTPVIASSGCGGPEDMYEVFTEAGADAGLAASIFHFGEYSIEETKTYLDERGVPIRL
;
A
#
# COMPACT_ATOMS: atom_id res chain seq x y z
N HIS A 1 21.56 2.39 23.37
CA HIS A 1 20.10 2.34 23.36
C HIS A 1 19.63 1.97 21.96
N SER A 2 19.12 0.75 21.81
CA SER A 2 18.45 0.33 20.58
C SER A 2 17.19 1.19 20.46
N MET A 3 17.11 2.07 19.43
CA MET A 3 15.88 2.77 19.13
C MET A 3 14.89 1.74 18.62
N THR A 4 13.81 1.51 19.37
CA THR A 4 12.72 0.64 18.94
C THR A 4 11.95 1.35 17.84
N VAL A 5 11.91 0.76 16.65
CA VAL A 5 11.13 1.29 15.52
C VAL A 5 9.66 0.99 15.76
N THR A 6 8.82 2.04 15.74
CA THR A 6 7.39 1.88 15.92
C THR A 6 6.72 1.31 14.67
N LYS A 7 5.67 0.52 14.89
CA LYS A 7 4.79 0.05 13.81
C LYS A 7 3.86 1.19 13.38
N ARG A 8 3.52 1.25 12.09
CA ARG A 8 2.75 2.35 11.50
C ARG A 8 1.35 1.91 11.10
N LEU A 9 0.36 2.75 11.41
CA LEU A 9 -1.02 2.60 10.94
C LEU A 9 -1.23 3.60 9.81
N ILE A 10 -1.61 3.08 8.64
CA ILE A 10 -1.69 3.87 7.42
C ILE A 10 -3.07 3.71 6.77
N PRO A 11 -3.96 4.70 6.91
CA PRO A 11 -5.18 4.74 6.12
C PRO A 11 -4.86 4.92 4.63
N TYR A 12 -5.66 4.32 3.75
CA TYR A 12 -5.52 4.54 2.32
C TYR A 12 -6.88 4.74 1.66
N ILE A 13 -6.87 5.46 0.55
CA ILE A 13 -8.06 5.65 -0.29
C ILE A 13 -7.74 5.39 -1.76
N TYR A 14 -8.72 4.84 -2.47
CA TYR A 14 -8.73 4.85 -3.94
C TYR A 14 -9.43 6.10 -4.42
N VAL A 15 -8.86 6.76 -5.41
CA VAL A 15 -9.41 8.00 -5.97
C VAL A 15 -9.72 7.80 -7.44
N ASP A 16 -10.99 7.99 -7.81
CA ASP A 16 -11.44 8.07 -9.19
C ASP A 16 -11.91 9.52 -9.44
N LEU A 17 -11.43 10.13 -10.50
CA LEU A 17 -11.60 11.55 -10.77
C LEU A 17 -12.66 11.86 -11.82
N TYR A 18 -13.51 10.90 -12.15
CA TYR A 18 -14.56 11.09 -13.15
C TYR A 18 -15.96 10.88 -12.61
N ASP A 19 -16.86 11.79 -12.97
CA ASP A 19 -18.28 11.54 -12.89
C ASP A 19 -18.82 11.06 -14.25
N ASP A 20 -20.10 10.67 -14.29
CA ASP A 20 -20.79 10.23 -15.50
C ASP A 20 -20.92 11.34 -16.57
N ALA A 21 -20.69 12.59 -16.19
CA ALA A 21 -20.75 13.73 -17.09
C ALA A 21 -19.37 14.16 -17.61
N GLY A 22 -18.29 13.48 -17.20
CA GLY A 22 -16.92 13.83 -17.56
C GLY A 22 -16.35 15.01 -16.76
N THR A 23 -17.05 15.46 -15.73
CA THR A 23 -16.53 16.45 -14.77
C THR A 23 -15.68 15.73 -13.75
N PRO A 24 -14.50 16.27 -13.37
CA PRO A 24 -13.67 15.63 -12.35
C PRO A 24 -14.39 15.62 -11.01
N GLU A 25 -14.87 14.46 -10.60
CA GLU A 25 -15.36 14.20 -9.25
C GLU A 25 -14.47 13.16 -8.56
N ILE A 26 -14.37 13.31 -7.25
CA ILE A 26 -13.51 12.45 -6.46
C ILE A 26 -14.35 11.40 -5.76
N TYR A 27 -14.16 10.15 -6.17
CA TYR A 27 -14.77 8.98 -5.52
C TYR A 27 -13.71 8.26 -4.73
N THR A 28 -14.02 7.93 -3.50
CA THR A 28 -13.18 7.05 -2.69
C THR A 28 -13.85 5.69 -2.62
N GLY A 29 -13.09 4.65 -2.87
CA GLY A 29 -13.56 3.29 -2.81
C GLY A 29 -12.70 2.45 -1.89
N VAL A 30 -13.27 1.36 -1.41
CA VAL A 30 -12.61 0.40 -0.53
C VAL A 30 -12.01 -0.75 -1.33
N ASN A 31 -12.61 -1.05 -2.48
CA ASN A 31 -12.17 -2.07 -3.44
C ASN A 31 -12.25 -1.50 -4.85
N PHE A 32 -11.47 -2.06 -5.78
CA PHE A 32 -11.52 -1.68 -7.20
C PHE A 32 -12.92 -1.81 -7.84
N GLU A 33 -13.79 -2.61 -7.25
CA GLU A 33 -15.12 -2.92 -7.81
C GLU A 33 -16.28 -2.19 -7.14
N ASP A 34 -16.13 -1.75 -5.89
CA ASP A 34 -17.16 -1.09 -5.09
C ASP A 34 -16.80 0.36 -4.75
N LEU A 35 -16.63 1.18 -5.79
CA LEU A 35 -16.37 2.61 -5.62
C LEU A 35 -17.60 3.33 -5.09
N GLN A 36 -17.53 3.80 -3.86
CA GLN A 36 -18.56 4.63 -3.26
C GLN A 36 -18.03 6.03 -3.02
N TYR A 37 -18.87 7.03 -3.29
CA TYR A 37 -18.55 8.40 -2.90
C TYR A 37 -18.49 8.48 -1.37
N THR A 38 -17.30 8.67 -0.83
CA THR A 38 -17.07 8.74 0.63
C THR A 38 -16.63 10.12 1.10
N GLY A 39 -16.46 11.07 0.21
CA GLY A 39 -16.10 12.46 0.55
C GLY A 39 -14.96 13.03 -0.27
N ASP A 40 -14.52 14.21 0.12
CA ASP A 40 -13.39 14.92 -0.47
C ASP A 40 -12.08 14.32 0.10
N PRO A 41 -11.11 13.93 -0.74
CA PRO A 41 -9.83 13.41 -0.29
C PRO A 41 -9.05 14.36 0.62
N VAL A 42 -9.13 15.66 0.41
CA VAL A 42 -8.46 16.65 1.26
C VAL A 42 -9.05 16.61 2.66
N GLU A 43 -10.37 16.59 2.78
CA GLU A 43 -11.06 16.52 4.07
C GLU A 43 -10.80 15.17 4.78
N MET A 44 -10.76 14.07 4.05
CA MET A 44 -10.42 12.76 4.61
C MET A 44 -8.99 12.72 5.13
N ALA A 45 -8.04 13.25 4.36
CA ALA A 45 -6.65 13.32 4.76
C ALA A 45 -6.45 14.17 6.03
N LYS A 46 -7.12 15.32 6.11
CA LYS A 46 -7.12 16.18 7.32
C LYS A 46 -7.65 15.42 8.52
N ARG A 47 -8.76 14.72 8.36
CA ARG A 47 -9.37 13.95 9.45
C ARG A 47 -8.45 12.84 9.96
N TYR A 48 -7.77 12.13 9.07
CA TYR A 48 -6.81 11.10 9.45
C TYR A 48 -5.54 11.67 10.09
N ASN A 49 -5.07 12.80 9.60
CA ASN A 49 -3.96 13.52 10.21
C ASN A 49 -4.28 13.91 11.67
N GLU A 50 -5.46 14.47 11.90
CA GLU A 50 -5.94 14.86 13.23
C GLU A 50 -6.20 13.66 14.13
N ALA A 51 -6.63 12.54 13.56
CA ALA A 51 -6.92 11.30 14.30
C ALA A 51 -5.65 10.54 14.71
N GLY A 52 -4.47 10.96 14.28
CA GLY A 52 -3.20 10.34 14.69
C GLY A 52 -2.69 9.25 13.76
N ALA A 53 -3.14 9.19 12.51
CA ALA A 53 -2.54 8.31 11.51
C ALA A 53 -1.04 8.61 11.36
N ASP A 54 -0.23 7.58 11.13
CA ASP A 54 1.21 7.75 10.98
C ASP A 54 1.61 8.22 9.59
N GLU A 55 0.86 7.79 8.58
CA GLU A 55 1.02 8.14 7.16
C GLU A 55 -0.32 8.02 6.47
N PHE A 56 -0.39 8.47 5.22
CA PHE A 56 -1.58 8.40 4.40
C PHE A 56 -1.24 7.98 2.97
N VAL A 57 -2.06 7.12 2.36
CA VAL A 57 -1.83 6.61 1.01
C VAL A 57 -3.00 6.98 0.10
N PHE A 58 -2.66 7.55 -1.04
CA PHE A 58 -3.54 7.88 -2.14
C PHE A 58 -3.25 6.95 -3.31
N LEU A 59 -4.27 6.24 -3.80
CA LEU A 59 -4.15 5.39 -4.98
C LEU A 59 -5.09 5.89 -6.07
N ASP A 60 -4.51 6.48 -7.13
CA ASP A 60 -5.25 6.93 -8.30
C ASP A 60 -5.60 5.73 -9.19
N ILE A 61 -6.88 5.51 -9.39
CA ILE A 61 -7.39 4.48 -10.30
C ILE A 61 -7.88 5.06 -11.63
N THR A 62 -7.68 6.35 -11.85
CA THR A 62 -8.05 7.03 -13.08
C THR A 62 -7.03 6.78 -14.18
N ALA A 63 -7.47 6.28 -15.33
CA ALA A 63 -6.57 5.83 -16.41
C ALA A 63 -6.32 6.88 -17.53
N SER A 64 -6.60 8.18 -17.30
CA SER A 64 -6.49 9.19 -18.36
C SER A 64 -5.52 10.32 -18.04
N ALA A 65 -5.03 10.99 -19.09
CA ALA A 65 -4.13 12.15 -18.96
C ALA A 65 -4.80 13.35 -18.26
N ALA A 66 -6.11 13.58 -18.50
CA ALA A 66 -6.85 14.65 -17.82
C ALA A 66 -7.03 14.34 -16.33
N GLY A 67 -7.31 13.09 -15.97
CA GLY A 67 -7.39 12.65 -14.59
C GLY A 67 -6.07 12.81 -13.85
N ARG A 68 -4.94 12.56 -14.53
CA ARG A 68 -3.61 12.75 -13.95
C ARG A 68 -3.36 14.22 -13.53
N ALA A 69 -3.68 15.18 -14.38
CA ALA A 69 -3.52 16.60 -14.05
C ALA A 69 -4.36 17.00 -12.83
N THR A 70 -5.59 16.51 -12.74
CA THR A 70 -6.48 16.74 -11.59
C THR A 70 -5.94 16.06 -10.34
N MET A 71 -5.37 14.86 -10.47
CA MET A 71 -4.76 14.14 -9.35
C MET A 71 -3.56 14.88 -8.77
N LEU A 72 -2.69 15.43 -9.61
CA LEU A 72 -1.55 16.25 -9.16
C LEU A 72 -2.00 17.51 -8.41
N ASP A 73 -3.07 18.16 -8.87
CA ASP A 73 -3.66 19.29 -8.15
C ASP A 73 -4.23 18.86 -6.80
N THR A 74 -4.92 17.73 -6.75
CA THR A 74 -5.46 17.18 -5.50
C THR A 74 -4.34 16.82 -4.51
N VAL A 75 -3.27 16.19 -4.97
CA VAL A 75 -2.08 15.89 -4.16
C VAL A 75 -1.50 17.17 -3.56
N SER A 76 -1.38 18.23 -4.36
CA SER A 76 -0.89 19.53 -3.90
C SER A 76 -1.75 20.12 -2.79
N ARG A 77 -3.08 20.05 -2.94
CA ARG A 77 -4.02 20.54 -1.90
C ARG A 77 -3.97 19.70 -0.62
N VAL A 78 -3.84 18.38 -0.74
CA VAL A 78 -3.66 17.49 0.42
C VAL A 78 -2.35 17.81 1.13
N ALA A 79 -1.26 17.97 0.39
CA ALA A 79 0.06 18.27 0.95
C ALA A 79 0.07 19.59 1.74
N ASP A 80 -0.73 20.57 1.34
CA ASP A 80 -0.85 21.84 2.05
C ASP A 80 -1.56 21.72 3.42
N GLU A 81 -2.35 20.68 3.61
CA GLU A 81 -3.23 20.51 4.78
C GLU A 81 -2.79 19.40 5.73
N VAL A 82 -1.89 18.51 5.31
CA VAL A 82 -1.52 17.31 6.03
C VAL A 82 -0.02 17.30 6.32
N PHE A 83 0.34 16.96 7.57
CA PHE A 83 1.73 16.98 8.03
C PHE A 83 2.33 15.59 8.22
N ILE A 84 1.56 14.53 7.99
CA ILE A 84 2.06 13.17 7.96
C ILE A 84 2.53 12.81 6.56
N PRO A 85 3.47 11.84 6.40
CA PRO A 85 3.94 11.44 5.08
C PRO A 85 2.80 10.98 4.17
N LEU A 86 2.83 11.44 2.93
CA LEU A 86 1.87 11.13 1.89
C LEU A 86 2.52 10.28 0.81
N THR A 87 1.98 9.09 0.57
CA THR A 87 2.35 8.24 -0.55
C THR A 87 1.28 8.30 -1.62
N VAL A 88 1.69 8.49 -2.87
CA VAL A 88 0.78 8.53 -4.02
C VAL A 88 1.16 7.42 -4.99
N GLY A 89 0.17 6.65 -5.42
CA GLY A 89 0.32 5.57 -6.40
C GLY A 89 -0.77 5.62 -7.46
N GLY A 90 -0.62 4.74 -8.44
CA GLY A 90 -1.53 4.64 -9.59
C GLY A 90 -1.00 5.35 -10.82
N GLY A 91 -0.84 4.61 -11.91
CA GLY A 91 -0.44 5.15 -13.21
C GLY A 91 0.99 5.71 -13.30
N ILE A 92 1.82 5.51 -12.29
CA ILE A 92 3.22 5.94 -12.30
C ILE A 92 4.05 4.92 -13.06
N ARG A 93 4.69 5.34 -14.15
CA ARG A 93 5.41 4.47 -15.07
C ARG A 93 6.86 4.87 -15.31
N THR A 94 7.17 6.15 -15.23
CA THR A 94 8.46 6.69 -15.61
C THR A 94 9.08 7.51 -14.50
N ARG A 95 10.38 7.74 -14.59
CA ARG A 95 11.10 8.69 -13.73
C ARG A 95 10.45 10.08 -13.72
N GLU A 96 9.96 10.54 -14.89
CA GLU A 96 9.30 11.84 -14.99
C GLU A 96 7.97 11.86 -14.23
N ASP A 97 7.21 10.76 -14.27
CA ASP A 97 5.98 10.61 -13.47
C ASP A 97 6.28 10.71 -11.97
N VAL A 98 7.36 10.06 -11.52
CA VAL A 98 7.82 10.14 -10.13
C VAL A 98 8.14 11.59 -9.76
N LYS A 99 8.92 12.27 -10.59
CA LYS A 99 9.31 13.67 -10.38
C LYS A 99 8.12 14.59 -10.25
N GLU A 100 7.15 14.51 -11.16
CA GLU A 100 5.95 15.33 -11.15
C GLU A 100 5.13 15.10 -9.88
N THR A 101 4.98 13.86 -9.47
CA THR A 101 4.20 13.50 -8.27
C THR A 101 4.87 14.01 -7.00
N LEU A 102 6.19 13.88 -6.89
CA LEU A 102 6.95 14.44 -5.75
C LEU A 102 6.90 15.97 -5.74
N ARG A 103 6.98 16.62 -6.90
CA ARG A 103 6.86 18.08 -7.01
C ARG A 103 5.47 18.59 -6.61
N ALA A 104 4.44 17.81 -6.86
CA ALA A 104 3.09 18.13 -6.42
C ALA A 104 2.93 18.12 -4.91
N GLY A 105 3.82 17.45 -4.19
CA GLY A 105 3.85 17.43 -2.73
C GLY A 105 3.85 16.06 -2.08
N ALA A 106 3.83 14.97 -2.85
CA ALA A 106 3.97 13.63 -2.30
C ALA A 106 5.35 13.44 -1.68
N ASP A 107 5.42 12.74 -0.57
CA ASP A 107 6.67 12.33 0.08
C ASP A 107 7.25 11.07 -0.55
N LYS A 108 6.37 10.20 -1.01
CA LYS A 108 6.69 8.90 -1.61
C LYS A 108 5.78 8.63 -2.80
N VAL A 109 6.28 7.82 -3.72
CA VAL A 109 5.49 7.30 -4.84
C VAL A 109 5.45 5.78 -4.80
N SER A 110 4.31 5.21 -5.16
CA SER A 110 4.12 3.76 -5.25
C SER A 110 4.05 3.35 -6.72
N ILE A 111 4.89 2.40 -7.10
CA ILE A 111 4.96 1.86 -8.46
C ILE A 111 4.61 0.37 -8.41
N ASN A 112 3.68 -0.06 -9.25
CA ASN A 112 3.24 -1.46 -9.31
C ASN A 112 3.63 -2.11 -10.66
N THR A 113 2.68 -2.21 -11.57
CA THR A 113 2.83 -2.92 -12.85
C THR A 113 4.03 -2.42 -13.67
N ALA A 114 4.25 -1.12 -13.70
CA ALA A 114 5.36 -0.54 -14.46
C ALA A 114 6.74 -1.03 -14.00
N ALA A 115 6.90 -1.31 -12.71
CA ALA A 115 8.15 -1.84 -12.18
C ALA A 115 8.39 -3.30 -12.59
N LEU A 116 7.32 -4.10 -12.69
CA LEU A 116 7.42 -5.47 -13.22
C LEU A 116 7.79 -5.48 -14.71
N GLU A 117 7.22 -4.57 -15.49
CA GLU A 117 7.48 -4.45 -16.92
C GLU A 117 8.88 -3.86 -17.22
N ASN A 118 9.30 -2.89 -16.41
CA ASN A 118 10.58 -2.20 -16.54
C ASN A 118 11.23 -1.98 -15.16
N PRO A 119 11.92 -2.98 -14.60
CA PRO A 119 12.53 -2.87 -13.28
C PRO A 119 13.53 -1.72 -13.12
N GLU A 120 14.12 -1.24 -14.22
CA GLU A 120 15.06 -0.12 -14.20
C GLU A 120 14.45 1.19 -13.67
N VAL A 121 13.11 1.33 -13.70
CA VAL A 121 12.45 2.50 -13.13
C VAL A 121 12.72 2.62 -11.62
N ILE A 122 12.95 1.52 -10.94
CA ILE A 122 13.33 1.50 -9.51
C ILE A 122 14.70 2.13 -9.34
N ASP A 123 15.69 1.66 -10.11
CA ASP A 123 17.06 2.18 -10.06
C ASP A 123 17.10 3.67 -10.38
N GLU A 124 16.42 4.08 -11.44
CA GLU A 124 16.37 5.47 -11.87
C GLU A 124 15.72 6.38 -10.82
N GLY A 125 14.60 5.97 -10.25
CA GLY A 125 13.89 6.71 -9.22
C GLY A 125 14.71 6.82 -7.93
N ALA A 126 15.27 5.72 -7.47
CA ALA A 126 16.08 5.67 -6.27
C ALA A 126 17.35 6.54 -6.41
N ARG A 127 17.98 6.50 -7.58
CA ARG A 127 19.18 7.32 -7.85
C ARG A 127 18.88 8.81 -7.95
N ALA A 128 17.74 9.16 -8.57
CA ALA A 128 17.39 10.55 -8.80
C ALA A 128 16.77 11.23 -7.56
N PHE A 129 16.00 10.51 -6.77
CA PHE A 129 15.17 11.08 -5.71
C PHE A 129 15.45 10.50 -4.32
N GLY A 130 16.19 9.42 -4.25
CA GLY A 130 16.46 8.67 -3.01
C GLY A 130 15.52 7.48 -2.84
N SER A 131 16.04 6.39 -2.27
CA SER A 131 15.28 5.16 -2.01
C SER A 131 14.05 5.40 -1.13
N GLN A 132 14.15 6.31 -0.18
CA GLN A 132 13.05 6.63 0.73
C GLN A 132 11.80 7.18 0.03
N CYS A 133 11.92 7.66 -1.21
CA CYS A 133 10.78 8.14 -2.01
C CYS A 133 10.13 7.04 -2.84
N ILE A 134 10.74 5.87 -2.95
CA ILE A 134 10.30 4.81 -3.87
C ILE A 134 9.69 3.66 -3.09
N VAL A 135 8.41 3.43 -3.32
CA VAL A 135 7.66 2.28 -2.78
C VAL A 135 7.28 1.38 -3.94
N ILE A 136 7.54 0.09 -3.81
CA ILE A 136 7.12 -0.89 -4.80
C ILE A 136 5.93 -1.66 -4.25
N SER A 137 4.81 -1.57 -4.97
CA SER A 137 3.58 -2.28 -4.66
C SER A 137 3.53 -3.59 -5.42
N VAL A 138 3.17 -4.66 -4.73
CA VAL A 138 3.09 -6.01 -5.29
C VAL A 138 1.71 -6.58 -5.02
N ASP A 139 1.00 -6.97 -6.07
CA ASP A 139 -0.26 -7.69 -5.96
C ASP A 139 0.05 -9.19 -6.08
N ALA A 140 -0.29 -9.95 -5.05
CA ALA A 140 0.10 -11.33 -4.92
C ALA A 140 -1.11 -12.25 -4.76
N ARG A 141 -1.08 -13.39 -5.44
CA ARG A 141 -2.05 -14.47 -5.25
C ARG A 141 -1.37 -15.78 -4.88
N ARG A 142 -2.08 -16.59 -4.11
CA ARG A 142 -1.63 -17.93 -3.71
C ARG A 142 -1.72 -18.90 -4.89
N ARG A 143 -0.68 -19.72 -5.04
CA ARG A 143 -0.63 -20.80 -6.02
C ARG A 143 -0.21 -22.08 -5.32
N PHE A 144 -0.85 -23.19 -5.67
CA PHE A 144 -0.61 -24.51 -5.05
C PHE A 144 0.00 -25.51 -6.02
N ASP A 145 0.41 -25.07 -7.21
CA ASP A 145 1.15 -25.86 -8.20
C ASP A 145 2.66 -25.81 -7.93
N GLU A 146 3.46 -26.40 -8.83
CA GLU A 146 4.92 -26.51 -8.71
C GLU A 146 5.68 -25.48 -9.56
N ALA A 147 4.99 -24.41 -10.02
CA ALA A 147 5.57 -23.42 -10.94
C ALA A 147 6.37 -22.29 -10.26
N GLY A 148 6.36 -22.22 -8.94
CA GLY A 148 7.08 -21.19 -8.18
C GLY A 148 8.50 -21.60 -7.81
N GLU A 149 9.16 -20.75 -7.04
CA GLU A 149 10.52 -20.96 -6.56
C GLU A 149 10.60 -21.06 -5.04
N HIS A 150 9.80 -20.25 -4.32
CA HIS A 150 9.78 -20.20 -2.86
C HIS A 150 8.44 -20.68 -2.33
N TYR A 151 8.48 -21.78 -1.62
CA TYR A 151 7.28 -22.46 -1.10
C TYR A 151 7.20 -22.35 0.42
N VAL A 152 5.98 -22.12 0.90
CA VAL A 152 5.64 -22.17 2.32
C VAL A 152 4.43 -23.07 2.51
N ALA A 153 4.24 -23.56 3.73
CA ALA A 153 3.05 -24.34 4.06
C ALA A 153 1.88 -23.40 4.35
N VAL A 154 0.76 -23.60 3.67
CA VAL A 154 -0.51 -22.91 3.91
C VAL A 154 -1.60 -23.96 4.05
N ASP A 155 -2.20 -24.04 5.24
CA ASP A 155 -3.22 -25.04 5.58
C ASP A 155 -2.77 -26.50 5.27
N GLY A 156 -1.49 -26.78 5.49
CA GLY A 156 -0.91 -28.11 5.23
C GLY A 156 -0.52 -28.38 3.78
N GLU A 157 -0.74 -27.43 2.89
CA GLU A 157 -0.38 -27.54 1.47
C GLU A 157 0.83 -26.67 1.13
N SER A 158 1.64 -27.10 0.17
CA SER A 158 2.75 -26.31 -0.36
C SER A 158 2.23 -25.18 -1.24
N CYS A 159 2.59 -23.95 -0.92
CA CYS A 159 2.11 -22.76 -1.58
C CYS A 159 3.27 -21.83 -1.98
N TRP A 160 3.16 -21.23 -3.16
CA TRP A 160 3.99 -20.11 -3.57
C TRP A 160 3.09 -18.90 -3.92
N PHE A 161 3.67 -17.71 -4.00
CA PHE A 161 2.93 -16.49 -4.28
C PHE A 161 3.35 -15.92 -5.63
N GLU A 162 2.36 -15.67 -6.49
CA GLU A 162 2.56 -15.14 -7.83
C GLU A 162 2.22 -13.66 -7.89
N CYS A 163 3.12 -12.85 -8.48
CA CYS A 163 2.81 -11.47 -8.85
C CYS A 163 1.72 -11.43 -9.90
N THR A 164 0.69 -10.61 -9.67
CA THR A 164 -0.40 -10.40 -10.60
C THR A 164 -0.45 -8.96 -11.09
N VAL A 165 -1.14 -8.74 -12.20
CA VAL A 165 -1.43 -7.43 -12.78
C VAL A 165 -2.93 -7.31 -13.05
N LYS A 166 -3.38 -6.13 -13.45
CA LYS A 166 -4.80 -5.85 -13.77
C LYS A 166 -5.76 -6.20 -12.63
N GLY A 167 -5.40 -5.78 -11.40
CA GLY A 167 -6.24 -6.00 -10.22
C GLY A 167 -6.35 -7.47 -9.81
N GLY A 168 -5.31 -8.25 -10.03
CA GLY A 168 -5.27 -9.67 -9.70
C GLY A 168 -5.83 -10.60 -10.76
N ARG A 169 -6.31 -10.06 -11.89
CA ARG A 169 -6.95 -10.84 -12.95
C ARG A 169 -5.99 -11.61 -13.81
N GLU A 170 -4.73 -11.19 -13.87
CA GLU A 170 -3.72 -11.79 -14.76
C GLU A 170 -2.45 -12.12 -13.98
N GLY A 171 -2.05 -13.38 -14.01
CA GLY A 171 -0.80 -13.84 -13.43
C GLY A 171 0.38 -13.56 -14.36
N THR A 172 1.54 -13.28 -13.77
CA THR A 172 2.77 -12.98 -14.51
C THR A 172 3.75 -14.15 -14.55
N GLY A 173 3.55 -15.18 -13.71
CA GLY A 173 4.51 -16.26 -13.50
C GLY A 173 5.69 -15.87 -12.61
N VAL A 174 5.74 -14.63 -12.14
CA VAL A 174 6.83 -14.12 -11.30
C VAL A 174 6.56 -14.45 -9.84
N ASP A 175 7.53 -15.07 -9.17
CA ASP A 175 7.47 -15.37 -7.73
C ASP A 175 7.63 -14.07 -6.94
N VAL A 176 6.71 -13.81 -6.01
CA VAL A 176 6.68 -12.58 -5.20
C VAL A 176 7.95 -12.43 -4.36
N VAL A 177 8.46 -13.51 -3.79
CA VAL A 177 9.67 -13.46 -2.94
C VAL A 177 10.89 -13.07 -3.77
N GLU A 178 11.04 -13.65 -4.96
CA GLU A 178 12.11 -13.27 -5.90
C GLU A 178 11.99 -11.81 -6.33
N TRP A 179 10.78 -11.38 -6.67
CA TRP A 179 10.54 -10.00 -7.06
C TRP A 179 10.81 -9.01 -5.92
N ALA A 180 10.41 -9.33 -4.70
CA ALA A 180 10.67 -8.48 -3.53
C ALA A 180 12.17 -8.31 -3.31
N ARG A 181 12.95 -9.39 -3.43
CA ARG A 181 14.41 -9.32 -3.34
C ARG A 181 15.02 -8.45 -4.43
N GLU A 182 14.56 -8.59 -5.67
CA GLU A 182 15.03 -7.78 -6.79
C GLU A 182 14.70 -6.30 -6.58
N ALA A 183 13.45 -5.99 -6.22
CA ALA A 183 13.02 -4.61 -5.96
C ALA A 183 13.85 -3.96 -4.85
N ALA A 184 14.08 -4.67 -3.74
CA ALA A 184 14.91 -4.20 -2.65
C ALA A 184 16.37 -3.94 -3.10
N ALA A 185 16.94 -4.87 -3.87
CA ALA A 185 18.31 -4.74 -4.39
C ALA A 185 18.46 -3.57 -5.37
N ARG A 186 17.41 -3.25 -6.13
CA ARG A 186 17.39 -2.11 -7.07
C ARG A 186 17.22 -0.76 -6.38
N GLY A 187 16.81 -0.73 -5.11
CA GLY A 187 16.72 0.50 -4.34
C GLY A 187 15.33 0.88 -3.86
N ALA A 188 14.36 -0.02 -3.88
CA ALA A 188 13.08 0.24 -3.24
C ALA A 188 13.27 0.55 -1.76
N GLY A 189 12.66 1.62 -1.28
CA GLY A 189 12.73 2.02 0.12
C GLY A 189 11.70 1.32 0.99
N GLU A 190 10.57 0.90 0.40
CA GLU A 190 9.50 0.15 1.06
C GLU A 190 8.80 -0.76 0.06
N LEU A 191 8.14 -1.80 0.57
CA LEU A 191 7.34 -2.73 -0.23
C LEU A 191 5.91 -2.74 0.31
N PHE A 192 4.92 -2.47 -0.55
CA PHE A 192 3.50 -2.71 -0.26
C PHE A 192 3.15 -4.11 -0.76
N VAL A 193 2.70 -4.97 0.12
CA VAL A 193 2.33 -6.34 -0.21
C VAL A 193 0.81 -6.48 -0.12
N ASN A 194 0.16 -6.55 -1.27
CA ASN A 194 -1.29 -6.64 -1.39
C ASN A 194 -1.67 -8.09 -1.68
N SER A 195 -2.51 -8.67 -0.82
CA SER A 195 -3.03 -10.02 -1.05
C SER A 195 -4.33 -9.96 -1.84
N ILE A 196 -4.34 -10.58 -3.01
CA ILE A 196 -5.56 -10.73 -3.82
C ILE A 196 -6.55 -11.66 -3.10
N ASP A 197 -6.07 -12.72 -2.47
CA ASP A 197 -6.91 -13.68 -1.74
C ASP A 197 -7.59 -13.07 -0.52
N ALA A 198 -6.94 -12.15 0.17
CA ALA A 198 -7.47 -11.50 1.37
C ALA A 198 -8.28 -10.23 1.08
N ASP A 199 -8.15 -9.64 -0.12
CA ASP A 199 -8.76 -8.36 -0.45
C ASP A 199 -10.28 -8.38 -0.29
N GLY A 200 -10.80 -7.42 0.47
CA GLY A 200 -12.22 -7.26 0.74
C GLY A 200 -12.84 -8.25 1.72
N THR A 201 -12.08 -9.23 2.21
CA THR A 201 -12.62 -10.26 3.11
C THR A 201 -12.89 -9.77 4.53
N LYS A 202 -12.11 -8.78 5.02
CA LYS A 202 -12.08 -8.34 6.42
C LYS A 202 -11.79 -9.49 7.42
N GLU A 203 -11.22 -10.58 6.95
CA GLU A 203 -10.88 -11.76 7.76
C GLU A 203 -9.41 -11.81 8.19
N GLY A 204 -8.68 -10.76 7.91
CA GLY A 204 -7.27 -10.60 8.26
C GLY A 204 -6.36 -10.45 7.06
N TYR A 205 -5.14 -9.99 7.32
CA TYR A 205 -4.08 -9.95 6.33
C TYR A 205 -3.63 -11.36 5.96
N ASP A 206 -3.01 -11.50 4.79
CA ASP A 206 -2.39 -12.78 4.41
C ASP A 206 -1.05 -12.94 5.18
N ILE A 207 -1.09 -13.65 6.28
CA ILE A 207 0.07 -13.85 7.16
C ILE A 207 1.18 -14.65 6.48
N PRO A 208 0.93 -15.80 5.83
CA PRO A 208 1.98 -16.54 5.14
C PRO A 208 2.69 -15.73 4.06
N LEU A 209 1.94 -14.97 3.26
CA LEU A 209 2.49 -14.10 2.23
C LEU A 209 3.38 -13.01 2.83
N THR A 210 2.83 -12.26 3.78
CA THR A 210 3.53 -11.12 4.38
C THR A 210 4.80 -11.59 5.10
N LYS A 211 4.71 -12.68 5.84
CA LYS A 211 5.86 -13.29 6.52
C LYS A 211 6.95 -13.72 5.53
N ALA A 212 6.57 -14.38 4.43
CA ALA A 212 7.54 -14.82 3.42
C ALA A 212 8.33 -13.64 2.85
N VAL A 213 7.69 -12.50 2.61
CA VAL A 213 8.37 -11.29 2.15
C VAL A 213 9.23 -10.69 3.26
N CYS A 214 8.69 -10.52 4.47
CA CYS A 214 9.44 -9.97 5.61
C CYS A 214 10.71 -10.76 5.92
N ASP A 215 10.64 -12.10 5.85
CA ASP A 215 11.79 -12.97 6.11
C ASP A 215 12.86 -12.91 4.99
N SER A 216 12.51 -12.38 3.83
CA SER A 216 13.35 -12.41 2.63
C SER A 216 14.08 -11.11 2.33
N VAL A 217 13.65 -10.00 2.93
CA VAL A 217 14.22 -8.67 2.70
C VAL A 217 14.43 -7.93 4.02
N SER A 218 15.37 -6.99 4.04
CA SER A 218 15.54 -6.05 5.15
C SER A 218 14.79 -4.74 4.93
N THR A 219 14.28 -4.50 3.73
CA THR A 219 13.45 -3.36 3.36
C THR A 219 12.13 -3.41 4.15
N PRO A 220 11.64 -2.28 4.68
CA PRO A 220 10.34 -2.23 5.35
C PRO A 220 9.20 -2.78 4.50
N VAL A 221 8.36 -3.61 5.11
CA VAL A 221 7.22 -4.25 4.46
C VAL A 221 5.92 -3.74 5.08
N ILE A 222 5.03 -3.29 4.22
CA ILE A 222 3.72 -2.77 4.58
C ILE A 222 2.67 -3.77 4.14
N ALA A 223 1.93 -4.32 5.11
CA ALA A 223 0.86 -5.28 4.84
C ALA A 223 -0.38 -4.57 4.34
N SER A 224 -1.01 -5.12 3.33
CA SER A 224 -2.23 -4.57 2.72
C SER A 224 -3.21 -5.68 2.37
N SER A 225 -4.49 -5.32 2.38
CA SER A 225 -5.64 -6.17 2.07
C SER A 225 -6.07 -7.10 3.21
N GLY A 226 -7.34 -7.02 3.54
CA GLY A 226 -8.01 -7.95 4.44
C GLY A 226 -8.18 -7.49 5.88
N CYS A 227 -7.69 -6.32 6.27
CA CYS A 227 -7.83 -5.86 7.64
C CYS A 227 -9.30 -5.64 8.03
N GLY A 228 -9.76 -6.37 9.04
CA GLY A 228 -11.10 -6.26 9.59
C GLY A 228 -11.15 -5.57 10.95
N GLY A 229 -10.01 -5.36 11.59
CA GLY A 229 -9.95 -4.73 12.90
C GLY A 229 -8.56 -4.71 13.52
N PRO A 230 -8.44 -4.15 14.73
CA PRO A 230 -7.15 -4.03 15.45
C PRO A 230 -6.42 -5.36 15.68
N GLU A 231 -7.17 -6.42 15.90
CA GLU A 231 -6.61 -7.76 16.10
C GLU A 231 -5.81 -8.24 14.90
N ASP A 232 -6.28 -7.93 13.69
CA ASP A 232 -5.59 -8.29 12.45
C ASP A 232 -4.25 -7.56 12.31
N MET A 233 -4.19 -6.30 12.72
CA MET A 233 -2.93 -5.55 12.77
C MET A 233 -1.97 -6.14 13.80
N TYR A 234 -2.47 -6.48 14.97
CA TYR A 234 -1.67 -7.16 16.00
C TYR A 234 -1.04 -8.43 15.43
N GLU A 235 -1.82 -9.25 14.76
CA GLU A 235 -1.36 -10.51 14.15
C GLU A 235 -0.28 -10.28 13.09
N VAL A 236 -0.50 -9.34 12.17
CA VAL A 236 0.46 -9.09 11.09
C VAL A 236 1.76 -8.48 11.60
N PHE A 237 1.72 -7.71 12.67
CA PHE A 237 2.92 -7.14 13.29
C PHE A 237 3.72 -8.17 14.08
N THR A 238 3.04 -9.06 14.80
CA THR A 238 3.68 -10.03 15.70
C THR A 238 4.03 -11.35 15.00
N GLU A 239 3.17 -11.86 14.14
CA GLU A 239 3.37 -13.15 13.47
C GLU A 239 4.10 -13.05 12.13
N ALA A 240 3.81 -12.01 11.35
CA ALA A 240 4.46 -11.83 10.04
C ALA A 240 5.67 -10.89 10.08
N GLY A 241 5.75 -10.01 11.05
CA GLY A 241 6.85 -9.05 11.17
C GLY A 241 6.70 -7.81 10.28
N ALA A 242 5.50 -7.49 9.81
CA ALA A 242 5.25 -6.28 9.04
C ALA A 242 5.63 -5.02 9.82
N ASP A 243 6.10 -4.00 9.11
CA ASP A 243 6.50 -2.72 9.67
C ASP A 243 5.33 -1.73 9.76
N ALA A 244 4.33 -1.93 8.92
CA ALA A 244 3.11 -1.13 8.86
C ALA A 244 1.93 -1.94 8.37
N GLY A 245 0.73 -1.46 8.70
CA GLY A 245 -0.52 -2.02 8.19
C GLY A 245 -1.35 -0.95 7.50
N LEU A 246 -1.78 -1.24 6.27
CA LEU A 246 -2.74 -0.44 5.52
C LEU A 246 -4.15 -0.88 5.87
N ALA A 247 -5.05 0.06 6.07
CA ALA A 247 -6.47 -0.21 6.26
C ALA A 247 -7.33 0.91 5.66
N ALA A 248 -8.50 0.54 5.18
CA ALA A 248 -9.42 1.47 4.53
C ALA A 248 -10.81 1.44 5.19
N SER A 249 -11.63 0.45 4.87
CA SER A 249 -13.03 0.42 5.24
C SER A 249 -13.29 0.56 6.74
N ILE A 250 -12.49 -0.07 7.58
CA ILE A 250 -12.67 -0.01 9.04
C ILE A 250 -12.57 1.43 9.58
N PHE A 251 -11.74 2.25 8.95
CA PHE A 251 -11.57 3.66 9.32
C PHE A 251 -12.56 4.56 8.60
N HIS A 252 -12.79 4.36 7.30
CA HIS A 252 -13.71 5.19 6.51
C HIS A 252 -15.15 5.11 7.01
N PHE A 253 -15.60 3.92 7.40
CA PHE A 253 -16.97 3.69 7.87
C PHE A 253 -17.11 3.76 9.40
N GLY A 254 -16.02 4.11 10.11
CA GLY A 254 -16.06 4.31 11.55
C GLY A 254 -16.25 3.05 12.38
N GLU A 255 -15.98 1.86 11.83
CA GLU A 255 -16.03 0.60 12.58
C GLU A 255 -15.02 0.62 13.73
N TYR A 256 -13.84 1.16 13.46
CA TYR A 256 -12.78 1.40 14.44
C TYR A 256 -12.14 2.76 14.18
N SER A 257 -11.76 3.46 15.25
CA SER A 257 -10.94 4.67 15.14
C SER A 257 -9.46 4.32 15.11
N ILE A 258 -8.64 5.24 14.60
CA ILE A 258 -7.18 5.09 14.64
C ILE A 258 -6.70 5.08 16.10
N GLU A 259 -7.26 5.95 16.94
CA GLU A 259 -6.92 6.03 18.36
C GLU A 259 -7.20 4.73 19.10
N GLU A 260 -8.39 4.14 18.96
CA GLU A 260 -8.69 2.88 19.63
C GLU A 260 -7.86 1.71 19.10
N THR A 261 -7.51 1.73 17.80
CA THR A 261 -6.63 0.73 17.22
C THR A 261 -5.21 0.82 17.79
N LYS A 262 -4.69 2.02 17.90
CA LYS A 262 -3.37 2.27 18.52
C LYS A 262 -3.35 1.89 19.98
N THR A 263 -4.40 2.22 20.72
CA THR A 263 -4.54 1.85 22.13
C THR A 263 -4.56 0.33 22.31
N TYR A 264 -5.32 -0.37 21.46
CA TYR A 264 -5.37 -1.83 21.48
C TYR A 264 -3.97 -2.46 21.27
N LEU A 265 -3.20 -1.94 20.33
CA LEU A 265 -1.86 -2.42 20.02
C LEU A 265 -0.85 -2.09 21.13
N ASP A 266 -0.90 -0.88 21.65
CA ASP A 266 -0.04 -0.43 22.74
C ASP A 266 -0.23 -1.26 24.01
N GLU A 267 -1.47 -1.53 24.40
CA GLU A 267 -1.82 -2.37 25.55
C GLU A 267 -1.28 -3.80 25.42
N ARG A 268 -1.03 -4.28 24.22
CA ARG A 268 -0.48 -5.61 23.93
C ARG A 268 1.01 -5.62 23.65
N GLY A 269 1.69 -4.52 23.93
CA GLY A 269 3.14 -4.43 23.84
C GLY A 269 3.70 -4.20 22.45
N VAL A 270 2.86 -3.86 21.45
CA VAL A 270 3.33 -3.48 20.13
C VAL A 270 3.86 -2.03 20.20
N PRO A 271 5.10 -1.77 19.74
CA PRO A 271 5.63 -0.40 19.74
C PRO A 271 4.86 0.47 18.75
N ILE A 272 4.10 1.41 19.31
CA ILE A 272 3.19 2.31 18.58
C ILE A 272 3.45 3.75 19.04
N ARG A 273 3.36 4.69 18.09
CA ARG A 273 3.38 6.12 18.39
C ARG A 273 1.95 6.56 18.78
N LEU A 274 1.76 6.97 20.01
CA LEU A 274 0.50 7.51 20.53
C LEU A 274 0.38 9.02 20.28
#